data_a5da3abebe51c9c77e6678805c731a85
#
_entry.id   a5da3abebe51c9c77e6678805c731a85
#
_cell.length_a   1.000
_cell.length_b   1.000
_cell.length_c   1.000
_cell.angle_alpha   90.00
_cell.angle_beta   90.00
_cell.angle_gamma   90.00
#
_symmetry.space_group_name_H-M   'P 1'
#
loop_
_entity.id
_entity.type
_entity.pdbx_description
1 polymer ?
#
loop_
_entity_poly.entity_id
_entity_poly.type
_entity_poly.pdbx_seq_one_letter_code
_entity_poly.pdbx_strand_id
1 'polypeptide(L)'
;MEKDKEFTVARLILRMANQIVKNRNLHVKALGLTTEQADSLLFFLSHENAVINDLKDYLCVTHQTARGIVQRMEEKGVVTTRKSPTD
;
A
#
# COMPACT_ATOMS: atom_id res chain seq x y z
N MET A 1 -13.90 15.27 0.50
CA MET A 1 -13.41 14.26 -0.37
C MET A 1 -11.96 13.99 -0.19
N GLU A 2 -11.59 12.75 -0.25
CA GLU A 2 -10.22 12.40 0.03
C GLU A 2 -9.39 12.12 -1.19
N LYS A 3 -9.86 12.58 -2.33
CA LYS A 3 -9.24 12.27 -3.59
C LYS A 3 -7.75 12.59 -3.63
N ASP A 4 -7.31 13.54 -2.85
CA ASP A 4 -5.94 14.00 -2.96
C ASP A 4 -5.03 13.49 -1.85
N LYS A 5 -5.47 12.46 -1.16
CA LYS A 5 -4.61 11.81 -0.19
C LYS A 5 -3.68 10.83 -0.88
N GLU A 6 -2.44 10.92 -0.58
CA GLU A 6 -1.42 9.98 -1.06
C GLU A 6 -1.08 8.99 0.04
N PHE A 7 -0.80 7.77 -0.35
CA PHE A 7 -0.46 6.71 0.58
C PHE A 7 1.00 6.36 0.42
N THR A 8 1.76 6.50 1.48
CA THR A 8 3.20 6.22 1.45
C THR A 8 3.52 5.06 2.36
N VAL A 9 4.57 4.35 2.02
CA VAL A 9 5.02 3.22 2.82
C VAL A 9 5.77 3.75 4.04
N ALA A 10 5.47 3.20 5.21
CA ALA A 10 6.16 3.58 6.44
C ALA A 10 7.64 3.25 6.31
N ARG A 11 8.50 4.12 6.84
CA ARG A 11 9.94 4.03 6.64
C ARG A 11 10.52 2.70 7.12
N LEU A 12 10.08 2.22 8.26
CA LEU A 12 10.55 0.93 8.77
C LEU A 12 10.14 -0.20 7.86
N ILE A 13 8.95 -0.12 7.33
CA ILE A 13 8.42 -1.15 6.43
C ILE A 13 9.15 -1.10 5.09
N LEU A 14 9.63 0.06 4.68
CA LEU A 14 10.34 0.18 3.42
C LEU A 14 11.56 -0.75 3.37
N ARG A 15 12.31 -0.83 4.45
CA ARG A 15 13.45 -1.75 4.53
C ARG A 15 13.02 -3.19 4.41
N MET A 16 11.96 -3.56 5.13
CA MET A 16 11.46 -4.92 5.11
C MET A 16 10.87 -5.25 3.73
N ALA A 17 10.20 -4.28 3.13
CA ALA A 17 9.59 -4.46 1.82
C ALA A 17 10.64 -4.70 0.74
N ASN A 18 11.80 -4.07 0.85
CA ASN A 18 12.89 -4.34 -0.09
C ASN A 18 13.35 -5.80 -0.03
N GLN A 19 13.25 -6.41 1.12
CA GLN A 19 13.55 -7.83 1.26
C GLN A 19 12.41 -8.71 0.77
N ILE A 20 11.17 -8.23 0.87
CA ILE A 20 10.02 -8.94 0.32
C ILE A 20 10.19 -9.12 -1.17
N VAL A 21 10.69 -8.11 -1.88
CA VAL A 21 10.94 -8.20 -3.30
C VAL A 21 11.92 -9.33 -3.60
N LYS A 22 12.88 -9.56 -2.71
CA LYS A 22 13.89 -10.62 -2.89
C LYS A 22 13.38 -11.99 -2.44
N ASN A 23 12.58 -12.02 -1.37
CA ASN A 23 12.12 -13.25 -0.75
C ASN A 23 10.64 -13.23 -0.47
N ARG A 24 9.90 -13.11 -1.52
CA ARG A 24 8.47 -12.88 -1.51
C ARG A 24 7.65 -13.77 -0.58
N ASN A 25 7.84 -15.07 -0.69
CA ASN A 25 6.93 -16.01 -0.05
C ASN A 25 7.14 -16.13 1.46
N LEU A 26 8.32 -15.78 1.93
CA LEU A 26 8.63 -15.90 3.35
C LEU A 26 8.23 -14.67 4.14
N HIS A 27 8.45 -13.49 3.58
CA HIS A 27 8.29 -12.26 4.33
C HIS A 27 6.87 -11.72 4.37
N VAL A 28 6.05 -12.07 3.40
CA VAL A 28 4.65 -11.65 3.38
C VAL A 28 3.92 -12.18 4.61
N LYS A 29 4.11 -13.45 4.92
CA LYS A 29 3.48 -14.04 6.10
C LYS A 29 4.04 -13.44 7.39
N ALA A 30 5.33 -13.17 7.43
CA ALA A 30 5.96 -12.60 8.60
C ALA A 30 5.41 -11.21 8.92
N LEU A 31 4.97 -10.47 7.91
CA LEU A 31 4.37 -9.16 8.11
C LEU A 31 2.88 -9.22 8.42
N GLY A 32 2.28 -10.40 8.36
CA GLY A 32 0.85 -10.53 8.61
C GLY A 32 -0.02 -9.93 7.53
N LEU A 33 0.48 -9.90 6.29
CA LEU A 33 -0.26 -9.31 5.17
C LEU A 33 -1.00 -10.37 4.40
N THR A 34 -2.17 -10.02 3.89
CA THR A 34 -2.86 -10.83 2.89
C THR A 34 -2.17 -10.66 1.54
N THR A 35 -2.53 -11.52 0.59
CA THR A 35 -1.97 -11.42 -0.76
C THR A 35 -2.28 -10.05 -1.38
N GLU A 36 -3.52 -9.59 -1.24
CA GLU A 36 -3.89 -8.28 -1.78
C GLU A 36 -3.13 -7.15 -1.12
N GLN A 37 -2.93 -7.25 0.19
CA GLN A 37 -2.17 -6.22 0.91
C GLN A 37 -0.71 -6.24 0.48
N ALA A 38 -0.13 -7.41 0.27
CA ALA A 38 1.25 -7.53 -0.19
C ALA A 38 1.41 -6.95 -1.59
N ASP A 39 0.48 -7.26 -2.49
CA ASP A 39 0.51 -6.70 -3.85
C ASP A 39 0.37 -5.19 -3.81
N SER A 40 -0.49 -4.68 -2.95
CA SER A 40 -0.68 -3.24 -2.80
C SER A 40 0.58 -2.57 -2.25
N LEU A 41 1.24 -3.22 -1.31
CA LEU A 41 2.48 -2.68 -0.76
C LEU A 41 3.55 -2.58 -1.84
N LEU A 42 3.69 -3.62 -2.67
CA LEU A 42 4.64 -3.58 -3.77
C LEU A 42 4.29 -2.48 -4.78
N PHE A 43 3.00 -2.28 -5.02
CA PHE A 43 2.56 -1.21 -5.90
C PHE A 43 2.98 0.16 -5.34
N PHE A 44 2.76 0.39 -4.05
CA PHE A 44 3.12 1.67 -3.44
C PHE A 44 4.63 1.87 -3.40
N LEU A 45 5.40 0.80 -3.33
CA LEU A 45 6.85 0.91 -3.41
C LEU A 45 7.31 1.41 -4.78
N SER A 46 6.59 1.02 -5.82
CA SER A 46 6.91 1.43 -7.19
C SER A 46 6.31 2.77 -7.55
N HIS A 47 5.28 3.20 -6.83
CA HIS A 47 4.52 4.40 -7.15
C HIS A 47 4.35 5.25 -5.90
N GLU A 48 5.39 5.98 -5.56
CA GLU A 48 5.52 6.64 -4.28
C GLU A 48 4.38 7.56 -3.89
N ASN A 49 3.85 8.29 -4.83
CA ASN A 49 2.79 9.25 -4.57
C ASN A 49 1.45 8.78 -5.10
N ALA A 50 1.23 7.48 -5.08
CA ALA A 50 -0.01 6.92 -5.60
C ALA A 50 -1.20 7.28 -4.70
N VAL A 51 -2.34 7.46 -5.34
CA VAL A 51 -3.63 7.66 -4.66
C VAL A 51 -4.47 6.41 -4.83
N ILE A 52 -5.62 6.41 -4.16
CA ILE A 52 -6.47 5.21 -4.11
C ILE A 52 -6.93 4.77 -5.51
N ASN A 53 -7.20 5.72 -6.39
CA ASN A 53 -7.63 5.38 -7.75
C ASN A 53 -6.56 4.65 -8.53
N ASP A 54 -5.30 4.98 -8.27
CA ASP A 54 -4.19 4.28 -8.92
C ASP A 54 -4.15 2.82 -8.48
N LEU A 55 -4.32 2.59 -7.21
CA LEU A 55 -4.34 1.23 -6.68
C LEU A 55 -5.55 0.45 -7.18
N LYS A 56 -6.71 1.10 -7.22
CA LYS A 56 -7.93 0.51 -7.73
C LYS A 56 -7.71 -0.02 -9.15
N ASP A 57 -7.12 0.80 -9.99
CA ASP A 57 -6.87 0.41 -11.38
C ASP A 57 -5.85 -0.71 -11.47
N TYR A 58 -4.81 -0.65 -10.66
CA TYR A 58 -3.78 -1.68 -10.64
C TYR A 58 -4.36 -3.03 -10.23
N LEU A 59 -5.18 -3.05 -9.18
CA LEU A 59 -5.75 -4.30 -8.67
C LEU A 59 -6.98 -4.75 -9.45
N CYS A 60 -7.52 -3.90 -10.31
CA CYS A 60 -8.76 -4.19 -11.05
C CYS A 60 -9.93 -4.47 -10.11
N VAL A 61 -10.07 -3.63 -9.11
CA VAL A 61 -11.15 -3.75 -8.13
C VAL A 61 -11.93 -2.44 -8.08
N THR A 62 -12.99 -2.41 -7.27
CA THR A 62 -13.74 -1.18 -7.07
C THR A 62 -12.95 -0.25 -6.16
N HIS A 63 -13.28 1.03 -6.23
CA HIS A 63 -12.69 2.04 -5.36
C HIS A 63 -12.90 1.66 -3.89
N GLN A 64 -14.08 1.18 -3.57
CA GLN A 64 -14.42 0.81 -2.21
C GLN A 64 -13.58 -0.36 -1.71
N THR A 65 -13.33 -1.35 -2.56
CA THR A 65 -12.47 -2.47 -2.20
C THR A 65 -11.04 -2.02 -1.97
N ALA A 66 -10.50 -1.20 -2.87
CA ALA A 66 -9.14 -0.68 -2.72
C ALA A 66 -9.00 0.11 -1.43
N ARG A 67 -10.00 0.91 -1.13
CA ARG A 67 -10.03 1.71 0.09
C ARG A 67 -9.98 0.84 1.34
N GLY A 68 -10.74 -0.24 1.36
CA GLY A 68 -10.73 -1.18 2.47
C GLY A 68 -9.38 -1.85 2.66
N ILE A 69 -8.73 -2.21 1.56
CA ILE A 69 -7.40 -2.82 1.61
C ILE A 69 -6.41 -1.85 2.25
N VAL A 70 -6.39 -0.61 1.77
CA VAL A 70 -5.46 0.40 2.28
C VAL A 70 -5.75 0.72 3.74
N GLN A 71 -7.02 0.79 4.11
CA GLN A 71 -7.39 1.07 5.49
C GLN A 71 -6.84 0.02 6.44
N ARG A 72 -6.93 -1.26 6.05
CA ARG A 72 -6.36 -2.33 6.85
C ARG A 72 -4.85 -2.26 6.92
N MET A 73 -4.21 -1.84 5.83
CA MET A 73 -2.77 -1.67 5.82
C MET A 73 -2.35 -0.52 6.74
N GLU A 74 -3.14 0.54 6.79
CA GLU A 74 -2.88 1.63 7.72
C GLU A 74 -3.01 1.17 9.17
N GLU A 75 -4.02 0.36 9.45
CA GLU A 75 -4.21 -0.19 10.79
C GLU A 75 -3.06 -1.07 11.22
N LYS A 76 -2.45 -1.76 10.27
CA LYS A 76 -1.27 -2.59 10.54
C LYS A 76 0.02 -1.77 10.58
N GLY A 77 -0.05 -0.50 10.24
CA GLY A 77 1.11 0.38 10.28
C GLY A 77 2.07 0.22 9.12
N VAL A 78 1.67 -0.45 8.05
CA VAL A 78 2.57 -0.66 6.91
C VAL A 78 2.55 0.49 5.91
N VAL A 79 1.49 1.30 5.93
CA VAL A 79 1.42 2.51 5.10
C VAL A 79 0.88 3.65 5.95
N THR A 80 1.15 4.86 5.52
CA THR A 80 0.56 6.05 6.11
C THR A 80 -0.09 6.87 5.01
N THR A 81 -1.05 7.69 5.40
CA THR A 81 -1.76 8.55 4.47
C THR A 81 -1.30 9.98 4.69
N ARG A 82 -1.08 10.71 3.62
CA ARG A 82 -0.84 12.14 3.71
C ARG A 82 -1.60 12.86 2.62
N LYS A 83 -1.84 14.13 2.84
CA LYS A 83 -2.52 14.93 1.86
C LYS A 83 -1.62 15.17 0.66
N SER A 84 -2.22 15.18 -0.52
CA SER A 84 -1.48 15.46 -1.73
C SER A 84 -0.93 16.88 -1.70
N PRO A 85 0.34 17.09 -2.11
CA PRO A 85 0.89 18.45 -2.14
C PRO A 85 0.18 19.39 -3.08
N THR A 86 -0.56 18.87 -4.03
CA THR A 86 -1.28 19.70 -4.97
C THR A 86 -2.65 20.12 -4.49
N ASP A 87 -3.04 19.70 -3.34
CA ASP A 87 -4.40 19.90 -2.83
C ASP A 87 -4.56 21.16 -1.98
#